data_55f0c1d6681d0fc0fb32a12b1487802a
#
_entry.id   55f0c1d6681d0fc0fb32a12b1487802a
#
_cell.length_a   1.000
_cell.length_b   1.000
_cell.length_c   1.000
_cell.angle_alpha   90.00
_cell.angle_beta   90.00
_cell.angle_gamma   90.00
#
_symmetry.space_group_name_H-M   'P 1'
#
loop_
_entity.id
_entity.type
_entity.pdbx_description
1 polymer ?
#
loop_
_entity_poly.entity_id
_entity_poly.type
_entity_poly.pdbx_seq_one_letter_code
_entity_poly.pdbx_strand_id
1 'polypeptide(L)'
;MSKDEKAQAAAAAADTGSGTRAPGNAPAGKVAFTRRFPRFVIDVRLQVKMFQAGEFRTSWGRSTEMGQDGIGATLTGSLETGEIVTLEIPLPLTPYPIKVRAIVRYRQGLRYGFEFLTLNEGQRDTIVRVCQYLATKT
;
A
#
# COMPACT_ATOMS: atom_id res chain seq x y z
N MET A 1 23.97 -17.16 17.07
CA MET A 1 23.68 -16.63 16.99
C MET A 1 23.48 -15.97 16.83
N SER A 2 23.37 -16.03 16.82
CA SER A 2 22.94 -15.19 16.63
C SER A 2 22.68 -14.49 16.39
N LYS A 3 22.71 -14.51 16.38
CA LYS A 3 22.28 -13.79 16.10
C LYS A 3 21.73 -13.04 15.96
N ASP A 4 21.53 -13.23 16.03
CA ASP A 4 20.89 -12.51 15.87
C ASP A 4 20.50 -11.98 16.07
N GLU A 5 20.49 -12.10 16.11
CA GLU A 5 19.93 -11.51 16.27
C GLU A 5 19.68 -10.69 16.41
N LYS A 6 19.98 -11.14 16.62
CA LYS A 6 19.58 -10.36 16.71
C LYS A 6 19.23 -9.50 16.48
N ALA A 7 19.29 -9.85 16.61
CA ALA A 7 18.80 -8.97 16.41
C ALA A 7 18.35 -8.52 16.44
N GLN A 8 18.15 -8.53 16.25
CA GLN A 8 17.50 -7.99 16.29
C GLN A 8 17.19 -7.35 16.52
N ALA A 9 17.22 -7.78 16.89
CA ALA A 9 16.73 -7.02 17.12
C ALA A 9 16.56 -6.32 17.20
N ALA A 10 16.65 -6.58 17.22
CA ALA A 10 16.32 -5.66 17.29
C ALA A 10 16.01 -5.11 17.20
N ALA A 11 16.05 -5.42 17.13
CA ALA A 11 15.58 -4.64 17.09
C ALA A 11 15.20 -4.23 17.24
N ALA A 12 15.20 -4.52 17.27
CA ALA A 12 14.62 -3.83 17.45
C ALA A 12 14.40 -3.30 17.67
N ALA A 13 14.35 -3.60 17.77
CA ALA A 13 13.92 -2.80 17.99
C ALA A 13 13.71 -2.28 18.03
N ALA A 14 13.71 -2.52 18.08
CA ALA A 14 13.30 -1.71 18.15
C ALA A 14 13.04 -1.34 18.23
N ASP A 15 12.81 -1.53 18.17
CA ASP A 15 12.32 -0.85 18.26
C ASP A 15 12.21 -0.42 18.58
N THR A 16 12.22 -0.63 18.75
CA THR A 16 11.80 0.12 19.05
C THR A 16 11.67 0.73 19.30
N GLY A 17 11.70 0.56 19.45
CA GLY A 17 11.20 1.47 19.71
C GLY A 17 11.01 1.97 19.96
N SER A 18 10.87 1.87 20.15
CA SER A 18 10.38 2.57 20.44
C SER A 18 9.92 2.93 20.62
N GLY A 19 9.92 2.71 20.77
CA GLY A 19 9.05 3.29 20.96
C GLY A 19 8.60 3.32 21.29
N THR A 20 8.29 3.17 21.47
CA THR A 20 7.57 3.45 21.71
C THR A 20 7.19 3.45 22.15
N ARG A 21 7.06 3.47 22.42
CA ARG A 21 6.30 3.62 22.70
C ARG A 21 5.72 3.90 22.99
N ALA A 22 5.52 3.82 23.30
CA ALA A 22 4.64 4.26 23.46
C ALA A 22 4.02 4.48 23.66
N PRO A 23 3.69 4.71 23.91
CA PRO A 23 2.79 4.92 23.97
C PRO A 23 2.05 5.14 23.78
N GLY A 24 1.79 5.10 23.81
CA GLY A 24 0.88 5.46 23.54
C GLY A 24 0.36 5.49 23.23
N ASN A 25 -0.05 5.54 23.33
CA ASN A 25 -0.74 5.67 22.93
C ASN A 25 -1.32 5.75 22.30
N ALA A 26 -1.45 5.75 22.23
CA ALA A 26 -2.01 5.86 21.57
C ALA A 26 -2.72 5.95 21.12
N PRO A 27 -3.02 6.22 20.99
CA PRO A 27 -3.83 6.28 20.55
C PRO A 27 -4.30 6.03 19.96
N ALA A 28 -4.38 5.79 20.17
CA ALA A 28 -4.75 5.67 19.58
C ALA A 28 -4.80 5.66 18.72
N GLY A 29 -4.86 5.33 18.62
CA GLY A 29 -4.87 5.35 17.85
C GLY A 29 -4.73 5.79 16.88
N LYS A 30 -4.82 6.28 16.88
CA LYS A 30 -4.68 6.83 16.08
C LYS A 30 -3.74 7.23 15.57
N VAL A 31 -3.41 7.08 15.57
CA VAL A 31 -2.52 7.26 15.18
C VAL A 31 -1.69 7.43 14.93
N ALA A 32 -1.71 7.16 15.03
CA ALA A 32 -0.75 7.36 15.02
C ALA A 32 0.44 7.25 14.26
N PHE A 33 0.43 6.79 13.13
CA PHE A 33 1.62 6.88 12.35
C PHE A 33 1.48 7.94 11.28
N THR A 34 2.62 8.53 10.91
CA THR A 34 2.67 9.58 9.91
C THR A 34 3.07 8.97 8.58
N ARG A 35 2.29 9.23 7.56
CA ARG A 35 2.62 8.78 6.21
C ARG A 35 3.78 9.57 5.67
N ARG A 36 4.70 8.88 5.01
CA ARG A 36 5.84 9.54 4.37
C ARG A 36 5.40 10.39 3.18
N PHE A 37 4.32 9.98 2.53
CA PHE A 37 3.85 10.65 1.32
C PHE A 37 2.39 11.02 1.47
N PRO A 38 2.01 12.18 0.94
CA PRO A 38 0.61 12.57 0.98
C PRO A 38 -0.23 11.67 0.08
N ARG A 39 -1.52 11.63 0.39
CA ARG A 39 -2.49 10.85 -0.38
C ARG A 39 -3.43 11.78 -1.09
N PHE A 40 -3.79 11.41 -2.30
CA PHE A 40 -4.65 12.21 -3.15
C PHE A 40 -5.82 11.37 -3.60
N VAL A 41 -7.01 11.96 -3.70
CA VAL A 41 -8.21 11.25 -4.15
C VAL A 41 -8.02 10.84 -5.59
N ILE A 42 -8.32 9.57 -5.87
CA ILE A 42 -8.31 9.06 -7.22
C ILE A 42 -9.38 7.98 -7.32
N ASP A 43 -10.23 8.07 -8.31
CA ASP A 43 -11.37 7.16 -8.48
C ASP A 43 -11.26 6.49 -9.85
N VAL A 44 -10.52 5.38 -9.87
CA VAL A 44 -10.36 4.58 -11.07
C VAL A 44 -10.68 3.13 -10.74
N ARG A 45 -11.10 2.39 -11.77
CA ARG A 45 -11.38 0.97 -11.62
C ARG A 45 -10.08 0.21 -11.84
N LEU A 46 -9.70 -0.60 -10.83
CA LEU A 46 -8.46 -1.33 -10.91
C LEU A 46 -8.70 -2.83 -10.81
N GLN A 47 -7.73 -3.59 -11.31
CA GLN A 47 -7.75 -5.04 -11.20
C GLN A 47 -6.74 -5.47 -10.14
N VAL A 48 -7.15 -6.44 -9.34
CA VAL A 48 -6.26 -7.07 -8.37
C VAL A 48 -6.11 -8.52 -8.78
N LYS A 49 -4.89 -8.92 -9.11
CA LYS A 49 -4.59 -10.28 -9.50
C LYS A 49 -3.88 -10.98 -8.37
N MET A 50 -4.35 -12.14 -7.99
CA MET A 50 -3.84 -12.85 -6.84
C MET A 50 -3.74 -14.33 -7.15
N PHE A 51 -2.90 -15.03 -6.39
CA PHE A 51 -2.78 -16.48 -6.49
C PHE A 51 -3.29 -17.06 -5.17
N GLN A 52 -4.42 -17.75 -5.24
CA GLN A 52 -5.08 -18.32 -4.05
C GLN A 52 -5.51 -19.73 -4.35
N ALA A 53 -5.28 -20.61 -3.38
CA ALA A 53 -5.71 -22.01 -3.46
C ALA A 53 -5.22 -22.69 -4.74
N GLY A 54 -4.00 -22.37 -5.16
CA GLY A 54 -3.41 -22.98 -6.34
C GLY A 54 -3.89 -22.40 -7.66
N GLU A 55 -4.67 -21.33 -7.64
CA GLU A 55 -5.22 -20.73 -8.84
C GLU A 55 -4.98 -19.24 -8.90
N PHE A 56 -4.85 -18.73 -10.12
CA PHE A 56 -4.83 -17.29 -10.33
C PHE A 56 -6.27 -16.78 -10.36
N ARG A 57 -6.51 -15.71 -9.63
CA ARG A 57 -7.85 -15.09 -9.56
C ARG A 57 -7.70 -13.62 -9.81
N THR A 58 -8.77 -13.02 -10.32
CA THR A 58 -8.84 -11.59 -10.56
C THR A 58 -10.03 -11.02 -9.83
N SER A 59 -9.81 -9.92 -9.15
CA SER A 59 -10.88 -9.17 -8.49
C SER A 59 -10.83 -7.75 -9.00
N TRP A 60 -11.98 -7.10 -9.03
CA TRP A 60 -12.08 -5.69 -9.46
C TRP A 60 -12.37 -4.82 -8.26
N GLY A 61 -11.84 -3.61 -8.31
CA GLY A 61 -12.09 -2.66 -7.26
C GLY A 61 -12.04 -1.23 -7.80
N ARG A 62 -12.33 -0.30 -6.91
CA ARG A 62 -12.21 1.12 -7.24
C ARG A 62 -11.28 1.76 -6.23
N SER A 63 -10.36 2.56 -6.74
CA SER A 63 -9.44 3.28 -5.88
C SER A 63 -10.18 4.35 -5.09
N THR A 64 -9.62 4.69 -3.94
CA THR A 64 -10.12 5.79 -3.13
C THR A 64 -9.08 6.90 -3.03
N GLU A 65 -7.83 6.53 -2.84
CA GLU A 65 -6.75 7.50 -2.72
C GLU A 65 -5.43 6.83 -3.13
N MET A 66 -4.47 7.64 -3.51
CA MET A 66 -3.15 7.12 -3.89
C MET A 66 -2.07 8.09 -3.45
N GLY A 67 -0.95 7.52 -3.01
CA GLY A 67 0.29 8.25 -2.77
C GLY A 67 1.42 7.60 -3.54
N GLN A 68 2.64 8.07 -3.32
CA GLN A 68 3.79 7.52 -4.01
C GLN A 68 4.13 6.11 -3.54
N ASP A 69 3.69 5.73 -2.36
CA ASP A 69 4.04 4.45 -1.75
C ASP A 69 2.92 3.42 -1.77
N GLY A 70 1.72 3.80 -2.17
CA GLY A 70 0.62 2.85 -2.14
C GLY A 70 -0.70 3.44 -2.57
N ILE A 71 -1.73 2.59 -2.51
CA ILE A 71 -3.06 2.97 -2.98
C ILE A 71 -4.11 2.32 -2.08
N GLY A 72 -5.19 3.05 -1.83
CA GLY A 72 -6.35 2.49 -1.15
C GLY A 72 -7.44 2.18 -2.16
N ALA A 73 -8.23 1.15 -1.88
CA ALA A 73 -9.29 0.75 -2.79
C ALA A 73 -10.35 -0.04 -2.05
N THR A 74 -11.56 -0.05 -2.63
CA THR A 74 -12.61 -0.96 -2.18
C THR A 74 -12.67 -2.13 -3.14
N LEU A 75 -12.82 -3.32 -2.59
CA LEU A 75 -12.86 -4.55 -3.38
C LEU A 75 -14.06 -5.38 -2.97
N THR A 76 -14.57 -6.16 -3.93
CA THR A 76 -15.62 -7.11 -3.63
C THR A 76 -15.06 -8.47 -3.19
N GLY A 77 -13.80 -8.73 -3.50
CA GLY A 77 -13.17 -9.98 -3.10
C GLY A 77 -12.69 -9.94 -1.67
N SER A 78 -12.00 -10.99 -1.27
CA SER A 78 -11.47 -11.12 0.08
C SER A 78 -9.98 -11.38 0.03
N LEU A 79 -9.22 -10.50 0.67
CA LEU A 79 -7.77 -10.61 0.78
C LEU A 79 -7.40 -10.52 2.24
N GLU A 80 -6.29 -11.16 2.58
CA GLU A 80 -5.76 -11.10 3.95
C GLU A 80 -4.64 -10.09 4.03
N THR A 81 -4.51 -9.45 5.18
CA THR A 81 -3.36 -8.59 5.45
C THR A 81 -2.08 -9.39 5.28
N GLY A 82 -1.12 -8.80 4.57
CA GLY A 82 0.14 -9.47 4.27
C GLY A 82 0.16 -10.22 2.96
N GLU A 83 -0.98 -10.34 2.31
CA GLU A 83 -1.07 -11.02 1.03
C GLU A 83 -0.45 -10.16 -0.07
N ILE A 84 0.30 -10.79 -0.98
CA ILE A 84 0.96 -10.07 -2.08
C ILE A 84 0.15 -10.27 -3.35
N VAL A 85 -0.12 -9.17 -4.04
CA VAL A 85 -0.95 -9.17 -5.23
C VAL A 85 -0.28 -8.35 -6.31
N THR A 86 -0.80 -8.46 -7.54
CA THR A 86 -0.43 -7.58 -8.63
C THR A 86 -1.61 -6.68 -8.92
N LEU A 87 -1.36 -5.37 -8.93
CA LEU A 87 -2.39 -4.38 -9.23
C LEU A 87 -2.21 -3.88 -10.65
N GLU A 88 -3.31 -3.78 -11.39
CA GLU A 88 -3.32 -3.09 -12.68
C GLU A 88 -4.19 -1.86 -12.50
N ILE A 89 -3.55 -0.70 -12.62
CA ILE A 89 -4.18 0.57 -12.28
C ILE A 89 -4.18 1.48 -13.50
N PRO A 90 -5.36 1.83 -14.04
CA PRO A 90 -5.41 2.79 -15.15
C PRO A 90 -5.28 4.19 -14.59
N LEU A 91 -4.08 4.73 -14.66
CA LEU A 91 -3.78 6.04 -14.10
C LEU A 91 -4.04 7.13 -15.13
N PRO A 92 -4.41 8.35 -14.66
CA PRO A 92 -4.42 9.49 -15.58
C PRO A 92 -3.01 9.76 -16.10
N LEU A 93 -2.93 10.39 -17.28
CA LEU A 93 -1.67 10.76 -17.93
C LEU A 93 -0.93 9.59 -18.55
N THR A 94 -1.48 8.38 -18.49
CA THR A 94 -0.82 7.23 -19.10
C THR A 94 -1.77 6.55 -20.07
N PRO A 95 -1.27 6.05 -21.21
CA PRO A 95 -2.14 5.37 -22.18
C PRO A 95 -2.48 3.95 -21.79
N TYR A 96 -1.70 3.33 -20.88
CA TYR A 96 -1.90 1.95 -20.48
C TYR A 96 -1.88 1.83 -18.97
N PRO A 97 -2.60 0.85 -18.41
CA PRO A 97 -2.55 0.63 -16.96
C PRO A 97 -1.15 0.31 -16.51
N ILE A 98 -0.81 0.78 -15.33
CA ILE A 98 0.46 0.42 -14.70
C ILE A 98 0.27 -0.88 -13.93
N LYS A 99 1.25 -1.77 -14.02
CA LYS A 99 1.23 -3.05 -13.32
C LYS A 99 2.26 -3.02 -12.21
N VAL A 100 1.81 -3.15 -10.97
CA VAL A 100 2.74 -3.08 -9.84
C VAL A 100 2.41 -4.19 -8.84
N ARG A 101 3.43 -4.70 -8.18
CA ARG A 101 3.23 -5.64 -7.08
C ARG A 101 3.00 -4.85 -5.80
N ALA A 102 2.12 -5.36 -4.97
CA ALA A 102 1.76 -4.68 -3.74
C ALA A 102 1.43 -5.69 -2.66
N ILE A 103 1.50 -5.23 -1.42
CA ILE A 103 1.15 -6.04 -0.27
C ILE A 103 -0.02 -5.40 0.45
N VAL A 104 -0.95 -6.22 0.92
CA VAL A 104 -2.10 -5.73 1.68
C VAL A 104 -1.61 -5.36 3.07
N ARG A 105 -1.72 -4.08 3.41
CA ARG A 105 -1.27 -3.57 4.70
C ARG A 105 -2.41 -3.48 5.70
N TYR A 106 -3.62 -3.18 5.24
CA TYR A 106 -4.77 -3.19 6.13
C TYR A 106 -6.02 -3.53 5.35
N ARG A 107 -7.01 -3.96 6.10
CA ARG A 107 -8.35 -4.25 5.60
C ARG A 107 -9.36 -3.78 6.62
N GLN A 108 -10.38 -3.08 6.16
CA GLN A 108 -11.46 -2.63 7.02
C GLN A 108 -12.74 -2.75 6.22
N GLY A 109 -13.48 -3.84 6.46
CA GLY A 109 -14.65 -4.13 5.65
C GLY A 109 -14.25 -4.41 4.22
N LEU A 110 -14.75 -3.62 3.28
CA LEU A 110 -14.41 -3.73 1.87
C LEU A 110 -13.25 -2.84 1.47
N ARG A 111 -12.73 -2.05 2.40
CA ARG A 111 -11.63 -1.12 2.12
C ARG A 111 -10.30 -1.80 2.41
N TYR A 112 -9.37 -1.63 1.48
CA TYR A 112 -8.05 -2.21 1.58
C TYR A 112 -7.00 -1.14 1.35
N GLY A 113 -5.88 -1.26 2.05
CA GLY A 113 -4.70 -0.45 1.81
C GLY A 113 -3.59 -1.31 1.27
N PHE A 114 -3.02 -0.90 0.15
CA PHE A 114 -1.93 -1.61 -0.50
C PHE A 114 -0.68 -0.76 -0.49
N GLU A 115 0.44 -1.38 -0.17
CA GLU A 115 1.74 -0.74 -0.28
C GLU A 115 2.45 -1.30 -1.50
N PHE A 116 2.96 -0.43 -2.37
CA PHE A 116 3.72 -0.87 -3.53
C PHE A 116 5.02 -1.51 -3.05
N LEU A 117 5.36 -2.68 -3.61
CA LEU A 117 6.54 -3.41 -3.15
C LEU A 117 7.77 -3.04 -3.95
N THR A 118 7.70 -3.22 -5.26
CA THR A 118 8.85 -3.00 -6.11
C THR A 118 8.42 -2.16 -7.29
N LEU A 119 9.06 -1.01 -7.45
CA LEU A 119 8.80 -0.14 -8.58
C LEU A 119 10.10 0.03 -9.34
N ASN A 120 10.05 -0.15 -10.67
CA ASN A 120 11.20 0.25 -11.46
C ASN A 120 11.17 1.77 -11.61
N GLU A 121 12.22 2.30 -12.18
CA GLU A 121 12.39 3.75 -12.27
C GLU A 121 11.27 4.42 -13.07
N GLY A 122 10.88 3.80 -14.18
CA GLY A 122 9.80 4.34 -14.99
C GLY A 122 8.47 4.36 -14.28
N GLN A 123 8.17 3.30 -13.53
CA GLN A 123 6.94 3.25 -12.76
C GLN A 123 6.94 4.30 -11.67
N ARG A 124 8.06 4.47 -10.98
CA ARG A 124 8.18 5.47 -9.93
C ARG A 124 7.96 6.87 -10.49
N ASP A 125 8.59 7.17 -11.62
CA ASP A 125 8.44 8.47 -12.26
C ASP A 125 6.98 8.72 -12.66
N THR A 126 6.32 7.70 -13.19
CA THR A 126 4.91 7.81 -13.58
C THR A 126 4.05 8.12 -12.37
N ILE A 127 4.25 7.38 -11.28
CA ILE A 127 3.45 7.58 -10.09
C ILE A 127 3.69 8.96 -9.49
N VAL A 128 4.93 9.43 -9.47
CA VAL A 128 5.24 10.77 -8.97
C VAL A 128 4.51 11.83 -9.81
N ARG A 129 4.57 11.69 -11.14
CA ARG A 129 3.90 12.65 -12.03
C ARG A 129 2.39 12.64 -11.83
N VAL A 130 1.81 11.45 -11.66
CA VAL A 130 0.37 11.35 -11.44
C VAL A 130 0.00 12.01 -10.11
N CYS A 131 0.78 11.77 -9.06
CA CYS A 131 0.52 12.38 -7.76
C CYS A 131 0.61 13.90 -7.85
N GLN A 132 1.58 14.44 -8.59
CA GLN A 132 1.68 15.88 -8.80
C GLN A 132 0.45 16.43 -9.52
N TYR A 133 -0.02 15.70 -10.52
CA TYR A 133 -1.22 16.07 -11.24
C TYR A 133 -2.43 16.06 -10.31
N LEU A 134 -2.59 15.01 -9.51
CA LEU A 134 -3.72 14.91 -8.58
C LEU A 134 -3.68 16.03 -7.55
N ALA A 135 -2.50 16.44 -7.14
CA ALA A 135 -2.37 17.53 -6.18
C ALA A 135 -2.93 18.84 -6.71
N THR A 136 -2.89 19.04 -8.03
CA THR A 136 -3.44 20.27 -8.64
C THR A 136 -4.95 20.25 -8.75
N LYS A 137 -5.57 19.08 -8.55
CA LYS A 137 -7.01 18.94 -8.68
C LYS A 137 -7.75 19.18 -7.37
N THR A 138 -7.03 19.35 -6.28
CA THR A 138 -7.66 19.55 -4.96
C THR A 138 -7.60 20.99 -4.46
#